data_134824d4c92f9fca28f74f0a6d3c077e
#
_entry.id   134824d4c92f9fca28f74f0a6d3c077e
#
_cell.length_a   1.000
_cell.length_b   1.000
_cell.length_c   1.000
_cell.angle_alpha   90.00
_cell.angle_beta   90.00
_cell.angle_gamma   90.00
#
_symmetry.space_group_name_H-M   'P 1'
#
loop_
_entity.id
_entity.type
_entity.pdbx_description
1 polymer ?
#
loop_
_entity_poly.entity_id
_entity_poly.type
_entity_poly.pdbx_seq_one_letter_code
_entity_poly.pdbx_strand_id
1 'polypeptide(L)'
;DLAGQALLVRSNSRITSIADLAGQNVGVVFGTTAEKNMLSLAPAANIIGFRNYRTAYTALKDGKIDALTSDDTILSRFAYEDKSVRLLPKRYTKEPYGIALRKGKGTKRLKENIDFAIKDMQRKNVILRLRRKWLKL
;
A
#
# COMPACT_ATOMS: atom_id res chain seq x y z
N ASP A 1 13.83 3.02 0.28
CA ASP A 1 12.72 2.10 -0.02
C ASP A 1 11.45 2.90 -0.22
N LEU A 2 10.81 2.67 -1.34
CA LEU A 2 9.56 3.30 -1.72
C LEU A 2 8.40 2.43 -1.25
N ALA A 3 7.28 3.04 -0.90
CA ALA A 3 6.01 2.34 -0.78
C ALA A 3 5.66 1.69 -2.13
N GLY A 4 4.85 0.68 -2.10
CA GLY A 4 4.38 0.04 -3.31
C GLY A 4 3.12 -0.76 -3.08
N GLN A 5 2.34 -0.93 -4.13
CA GLN A 5 1.13 -1.73 -4.09
C GLN A 5 1.45 -3.16 -3.73
N ALA A 6 0.69 -3.69 -2.78
CA ALA A 6 0.85 -5.03 -2.23
C ALA A 6 -0.51 -5.73 -2.11
N LEU A 7 -0.50 -6.98 -1.69
CA LEU A 7 -1.69 -7.79 -1.44
C LEU A 7 -1.76 -8.17 0.04
N LEU A 8 -2.93 -7.96 0.64
CA LEU A 8 -3.32 -8.50 1.94
C LEU A 8 -4.31 -9.63 1.70
N VAL A 9 -4.06 -10.79 2.30
CA VAL A 9 -4.90 -11.98 2.19
C VAL A 9 -5.16 -12.58 3.55
N ARG A 10 -6.19 -13.42 3.68
CA ARG A 10 -6.39 -14.22 4.90
C ARG A 10 -5.17 -15.13 5.14
N SER A 11 -4.83 -15.37 6.39
CA SER A 11 -3.63 -16.16 6.76
C SER A 11 -3.65 -17.58 6.16
N ASN A 12 -4.83 -18.18 6.01
CA ASN A 12 -5.02 -19.51 5.41
C ASN A 12 -5.21 -19.50 3.88
N SER A 13 -5.10 -18.33 3.24
CA SER A 13 -5.24 -18.21 1.78
C SER A 13 -4.10 -18.91 1.05
N ARG A 14 -4.43 -19.51 -0.09
CA ARG A 14 -3.43 -20.09 -1.03
C ARG A 14 -2.84 -19.06 -1.98
N ILE A 15 -3.39 -17.84 -2.01
CA ILE A 15 -2.86 -16.75 -2.84
C ILE A 15 -1.48 -16.34 -2.31
N THR A 16 -0.49 -16.36 -3.18
CA THR A 16 0.91 -15.98 -2.89
C THR A 16 1.41 -14.82 -3.75
N SER A 17 0.72 -14.56 -4.87
CA SER A 17 1.10 -13.50 -5.81
C SER A 17 -0.08 -13.04 -6.66
N ILE A 18 0.16 -12.03 -7.49
CA ILE A 18 -0.79 -11.55 -8.53
C ILE A 18 -1.21 -12.67 -9.50
N ALA A 19 -0.31 -13.63 -9.80
CA ALA A 19 -0.62 -14.71 -10.71
C ALA A 19 -1.78 -15.60 -10.23
N ASP A 20 -2.03 -15.64 -8.93
CA ASP A 20 -3.09 -16.44 -8.32
C ASP A 20 -4.45 -15.73 -8.29
N LEU A 21 -4.54 -14.50 -8.81
CA LEU A 21 -5.74 -13.65 -8.71
C LEU A 21 -6.76 -13.89 -9.83
N ALA A 22 -6.45 -14.69 -10.85
CA ALA A 22 -7.40 -14.97 -11.93
C ALA A 22 -8.69 -15.61 -11.36
N GLY A 23 -9.85 -14.97 -11.66
CA GLY A 23 -11.15 -15.38 -11.15
C GLY A 23 -11.41 -15.10 -9.66
N GLN A 24 -10.43 -14.57 -8.92
CA GLN A 24 -10.57 -14.22 -7.51
C GLN A 24 -11.19 -12.83 -7.34
N ASN A 25 -11.86 -12.63 -6.22
CA ASN A 25 -12.44 -11.34 -5.84
C ASN A 25 -11.39 -10.48 -5.15
N VAL A 26 -11.00 -9.36 -5.76
CA VAL A 26 -9.97 -8.47 -5.24
C VAL A 26 -10.57 -7.12 -4.88
N GLY A 27 -10.48 -6.77 -3.60
CA GLY A 27 -10.94 -5.48 -3.10
C GLY A 27 -9.97 -4.35 -3.39
N VAL A 28 -10.52 -3.22 -3.80
CA VAL A 28 -9.82 -1.94 -3.97
C VAL A 28 -10.63 -0.83 -3.31
N VAL A 29 -9.99 0.27 -2.96
CA VAL A 29 -10.71 1.48 -2.54
C VAL A 29 -10.86 2.40 -3.74
N PHE A 30 -12.09 2.88 -3.99
CA PHE A 30 -12.42 3.75 -5.11
C PHE A 30 -11.53 4.99 -5.19
N GLY A 31 -11.14 5.37 -6.42
CA GLY A 31 -10.37 6.57 -6.70
C GLY A 31 -8.89 6.48 -6.34
N THR A 32 -8.37 5.30 -5.97
CA THR A 32 -6.95 5.09 -5.67
C THR A 32 -6.14 4.66 -6.89
N THR A 33 -4.82 4.84 -6.80
CA THR A 33 -3.89 4.30 -7.80
C THR A 33 -3.95 2.77 -7.85
N ALA A 34 -4.19 2.13 -6.70
CA ALA A 34 -4.34 0.69 -6.61
C ALA A 34 -5.49 0.15 -7.46
N GLU A 35 -6.63 0.83 -7.48
CA GLU A 35 -7.75 0.48 -8.37
C GLU A 35 -7.34 0.52 -9.84
N LYS A 36 -6.71 1.62 -10.27
CA LYS A 36 -6.25 1.80 -11.65
C LYS A 36 -5.22 0.75 -12.07
N ASN A 37 -4.27 0.47 -11.19
CA ASN A 37 -3.18 -0.47 -11.47
C ASN A 37 -3.69 -1.91 -11.64
N MET A 38 -4.75 -2.31 -10.93
CA MET A 38 -5.28 -3.67 -11.01
C MET A 38 -5.81 -4.04 -12.38
N LEU A 39 -6.29 -3.08 -13.17
CA LEU A 39 -6.73 -3.33 -14.55
C LEU A 39 -5.61 -3.90 -15.43
N SER A 40 -4.37 -3.51 -15.18
CA SER A 40 -3.20 -4.02 -15.92
C SER A 40 -2.45 -5.12 -15.18
N LEU A 41 -2.41 -5.08 -13.85
CA LEU A 41 -1.67 -6.05 -13.04
C LEU A 41 -2.36 -7.42 -12.96
N ALA A 42 -3.69 -7.43 -12.89
CA ALA A 42 -4.48 -8.65 -12.79
C ALA A 42 -5.80 -8.53 -13.57
N PRO A 43 -5.75 -8.46 -14.91
CA PRO A 43 -6.94 -8.21 -15.74
C PRO A 43 -7.99 -9.34 -15.66
N ALA A 44 -7.61 -10.55 -15.23
CA ALA A 44 -8.51 -11.67 -15.04
C ALA A 44 -9.10 -11.76 -13.61
N ALA A 45 -8.76 -10.84 -12.72
CA ALA A 45 -9.36 -10.76 -11.39
C ALA A 45 -10.72 -10.04 -11.42
N ASN A 46 -11.61 -10.40 -10.49
CA ASN A 46 -12.85 -9.67 -10.27
C ASN A 46 -12.60 -8.52 -9.32
N ILE A 47 -12.55 -7.29 -9.81
CA ILE A 47 -12.25 -6.11 -9.00
C ILE A 47 -13.53 -5.59 -8.34
N ILE A 48 -13.52 -5.52 -7.02
CA ILE A 48 -14.64 -5.04 -6.20
C ILE A 48 -14.22 -3.78 -5.45
N GLY A 49 -14.90 -2.66 -5.76
CA GLY A 49 -14.63 -1.35 -5.18
C GLY A 49 -15.31 -1.14 -3.82
N PHE A 50 -14.59 -0.53 -2.90
CA PHE A 50 -15.07 -0.14 -1.58
C PHE A 50 -14.89 1.35 -1.33
N ARG A 51 -15.71 1.94 -0.46
CA ARG A 51 -15.61 3.36 -0.11
C ARG A 51 -14.40 3.68 0.78
N ASN A 52 -13.96 2.72 1.59
CA ASN A 52 -12.83 2.90 2.50
C ASN A 52 -12.19 1.55 2.86
N TYR A 53 -11.00 1.64 3.46
CA TYR A 53 -10.23 0.45 3.83
C TYR A 53 -10.88 -0.40 4.93
N ARG A 54 -11.66 0.19 5.83
CA ARG A 54 -12.33 -0.54 6.90
C ARG A 54 -13.37 -1.51 6.33
N THR A 55 -14.22 -1.04 5.41
CA THR A 55 -15.23 -1.89 4.77
C THR A 55 -14.60 -2.96 3.89
N ALA A 56 -13.53 -2.63 3.15
CA ALA A 56 -12.79 -3.60 2.36
C ALA A 56 -12.11 -4.67 3.23
N TYR A 57 -11.52 -4.26 4.33
CA TYR A 57 -10.90 -5.18 5.30
C TYR A 57 -11.91 -6.13 5.95
N THR A 58 -13.09 -5.61 6.35
CA THR A 58 -14.19 -6.44 6.86
C THR A 58 -14.62 -7.47 5.82
N ALA A 59 -14.77 -7.07 4.55
CA ALA A 59 -15.11 -7.98 3.46
C ALA A 59 -14.06 -9.08 3.24
N LEU A 60 -12.77 -8.76 3.42
CA LEU A 60 -11.69 -9.75 3.37
C LEU A 60 -11.82 -10.78 4.50
N LYS A 61 -12.05 -10.33 5.71
CA LYS A 61 -12.25 -11.23 6.87
C LYS A 61 -13.47 -12.12 6.72
N ASP A 62 -14.57 -11.57 6.23
CA ASP A 62 -15.83 -12.28 6.02
C ASP A 62 -15.80 -13.23 4.81
N GLY A 63 -14.71 -13.27 4.04
CA GLY A 63 -14.58 -14.11 2.85
C GLY A 63 -15.35 -13.61 1.62
N LYS A 64 -15.84 -12.38 1.63
CA LYS A 64 -16.53 -11.75 0.49
C LYS A 64 -15.56 -11.34 -0.62
N ILE A 65 -14.30 -11.09 -0.26
CA ILE A 65 -13.17 -10.92 -1.19
C ILE A 65 -12.03 -11.85 -0.77
N ASP A 66 -11.16 -12.16 -1.69
CA ASP A 66 -10.05 -13.11 -1.50
C ASP A 66 -8.73 -12.40 -1.23
N ALA A 67 -8.59 -11.17 -1.72
CA ALA A 67 -7.45 -10.30 -1.48
C ALA A 67 -7.91 -8.84 -1.39
N LEU A 68 -7.18 -8.04 -0.63
CA LEU A 68 -7.28 -6.57 -0.61
C LEU A 68 -5.96 -5.99 -1.09
N THR A 69 -6.00 -5.03 -2.02
CA THR A 69 -4.81 -4.39 -2.55
C THR A 69 -4.78 -2.90 -2.26
N SER A 70 -3.62 -2.42 -1.88
CA SER A 70 -3.27 -1.01 -1.65
C SER A 70 -1.77 -0.87 -1.43
N ASP A 71 -1.32 0.32 -1.05
CA ASP A 71 0.05 0.55 -0.59
C ASP A 71 0.38 -0.31 0.63
N ASP A 72 1.57 -0.86 0.64
CA ASP A 72 2.08 -1.68 1.73
C ASP A 72 2.04 -0.98 3.09
N THR A 73 2.23 0.34 3.11
CA THR A 73 2.18 1.17 4.32
C THR A 73 0.80 1.18 4.97
N ILE A 74 -0.27 1.08 4.18
CA ILE A 74 -1.65 0.99 4.66
C ILE A 74 -1.95 -0.44 5.12
N LEU A 75 -1.60 -1.42 4.28
CA LEU A 75 -1.94 -2.83 4.53
C LEU A 75 -1.14 -3.45 5.68
N SER A 76 0.09 -2.98 5.92
CA SER A 76 0.95 -3.46 7.01
C SER A 76 0.32 -3.28 8.38
N ARG A 77 -0.45 -2.23 8.57
CA ARG A 77 -1.17 -1.99 9.84
C ARG A 77 -2.16 -3.11 10.13
N PHE A 78 -2.98 -3.50 9.16
CA PHE A 78 -3.95 -4.60 9.34
C PHE A 78 -3.24 -5.92 9.66
N ALA A 79 -2.16 -6.24 8.93
CA ALA A 79 -1.40 -7.46 9.16
C ALA A 79 -0.65 -7.46 10.51
N TYR A 80 -0.30 -6.28 11.03
CA TYR A 80 0.33 -6.17 12.34
C TYR A 80 -0.69 -6.36 13.48
N GLU A 81 -1.87 -5.75 13.35
CA GLU A 81 -2.92 -5.76 14.37
C GLU A 81 -3.71 -7.08 14.40
N ASP A 82 -3.81 -7.78 13.29
CA ASP A 82 -4.65 -8.98 13.14
C ASP A 82 -3.90 -10.13 12.45
N LYS A 83 -3.71 -11.23 13.20
CA LYS A 83 -3.01 -12.43 12.70
C LYS A 83 -3.86 -13.32 11.80
N SER A 84 -5.15 -13.02 11.65
CA SER A 84 -6.03 -13.71 10.70
C SER A 84 -5.78 -13.31 9.24
N VAL A 85 -4.97 -12.27 9.02
CA VAL A 85 -4.53 -11.81 7.70
C VAL A 85 -3.01 -11.72 7.63
N ARG A 86 -2.48 -11.76 6.42
CA ARG A 86 -1.05 -11.58 6.15
C ARG A 86 -0.81 -10.70 4.94
N LEU A 87 0.19 -9.85 5.03
CA LEU A 87 0.69 -9.05 3.91
C LEU A 87 1.66 -9.89 3.08
N LEU A 88 1.43 -9.98 1.78
CA LEU A 88 2.37 -10.66 0.88
C LEU A 88 3.65 -9.83 0.70
N PRO A 89 4.82 -10.47 0.57
CA PRO A 89 6.10 -9.75 0.60
C PRO A 89 6.37 -8.93 -0.66
N LYS A 90 5.76 -9.29 -1.81
CA LYS A 90 6.04 -8.64 -3.10
C LYS A 90 5.34 -7.28 -3.20
N ARG A 91 6.05 -6.30 -3.75
CA ARG A 91 5.54 -4.98 -4.17
C ARG A 91 5.48 -4.94 -5.69
N TYR A 92 4.35 -4.49 -6.22
CA TYR A 92 4.07 -4.51 -7.66
C TYR A 92 4.29 -3.15 -8.32
N THR A 93 4.34 -2.10 -7.52
CA THR A 93 4.61 -0.73 -7.97
C THR A 93 5.69 -0.08 -7.12
N LYS A 94 6.19 1.07 -7.59
CA LYS A 94 7.05 1.97 -6.81
C LYS A 94 6.30 3.28 -6.65
N GLU A 95 5.89 3.58 -5.43
CA GLU A 95 5.05 4.73 -5.12
C GLU A 95 5.81 5.68 -4.18
N PRO A 96 6.50 6.69 -4.75
CA PRO A 96 7.22 7.67 -3.95
C PRO A 96 6.22 8.57 -3.23
N TYR A 97 6.34 8.68 -1.92
CA TYR A 97 5.63 9.71 -1.17
C TYR A 97 6.36 11.04 -1.30
N GLY A 98 5.59 12.10 -1.49
CA GLY A 98 6.08 13.46 -1.56
C GLY A 98 5.44 14.34 -0.49
N ILE A 99 6.12 15.44 -0.16
CA ILE A 99 5.57 16.51 0.69
C ILE A 99 5.03 17.60 -0.22
N ALA A 100 3.73 17.86 -0.14
CA ALA A 100 3.09 18.94 -0.88
C ALA A 100 3.33 20.28 -0.17
N LEU A 101 3.77 21.27 -0.93
CA LEU A 101 3.97 22.64 -0.45
C LEU A 101 3.04 23.59 -1.20
N ARG A 102 2.57 24.63 -0.49
CA ARG A 102 1.81 25.70 -1.12
C ARG A 102 2.66 26.42 -2.18
N LYS A 103 2.09 26.71 -3.33
CA LYS A 103 2.75 27.55 -4.35
C LYS A 103 2.88 28.99 -3.85
N GLY A 104 4.04 29.62 -4.04
CA GLY A 104 4.27 31.02 -3.68
C GLY A 104 5.73 31.41 -3.54
N LYS A 105 6.01 32.73 -3.44
CA LYS A 105 7.37 33.27 -3.42
C LYS A 105 8.22 32.82 -2.22
N GLY A 106 7.60 32.52 -1.07
CA GLY A 106 8.30 32.04 0.14
C GLY A 106 8.61 30.54 0.16
N THR A 107 8.07 29.77 -0.78
CA THR A 107 8.10 28.30 -0.73
C THR A 107 9.43 27.72 -1.23
N LYS A 108 10.18 28.46 -2.06
CA LYS A 108 11.44 27.96 -2.65
C LYS A 108 12.46 27.55 -1.57
N ARG A 109 12.73 28.44 -0.60
CA ARG A 109 13.68 28.18 0.50
C ARG A 109 13.19 27.02 1.39
N LEU A 110 11.88 26.96 1.68
CA LEU A 110 11.30 25.86 2.44
C LEU A 110 11.49 24.53 1.71
N LYS A 111 11.23 24.50 0.39
CA LYS A 111 11.45 23.31 -0.44
C LYS A 111 12.90 22.86 -0.38
N GLU A 112 13.85 23.75 -0.57
CA GLU A 112 15.28 23.44 -0.52
C GLU A 112 15.69 22.85 0.84
N ASN A 113 15.20 23.42 1.95
CA ASN A 113 15.46 22.91 3.30
C ASN A 113 14.85 21.51 3.52
N ILE A 114 13.63 21.27 3.05
CA ILE A 114 12.97 19.97 3.14
C ILE A 114 13.70 18.93 2.29
N ASP A 115 14.07 19.27 1.04
CA ASP A 115 14.80 18.37 0.16
C ASP A 115 16.17 17.99 0.77
N PHE A 116 16.86 18.95 1.38
CA PHE A 116 18.10 18.70 2.10
C PHE A 116 17.90 17.77 3.29
N ALA A 117 16.89 18.03 4.12
CA ALA A 117 16.59 17.22 5.29
C ALA A 117 16.24 15.77 4.90
N ILE A 118 15.42 15.58 3.85
CA ILE A 118 15.06 14.25 3.35
C ILE A 118 16.33 13.50 2.87
N LYS A 119 17.18 14.14 2.09
CA LYS A 119 18.43 13.52 1.60
C LYS A 119 19.35 13.14 2.75
N ASP A 120 19.46 13.99 3.79
CA ASP A 120 20.28 13.70 4.96
C ASP A 120 19.71 12.53 5.77
N MET A 121 18.40 12.47 5.97
CA MET A 121 17.73 11.35 6.63
C MET A 121 17.88 10.03 5.84
N GLN A 122 17.84 10.09 4.50
CA GLN A 122 18.09 8.91 3.66
C GLN A 122 19.53 8.40 3.83
N ARG A 123 20.52 9.31 3.73
CA ARG A 123 21.94 8.99 3.92
C ARG A 123 22.24 8.38 5.28
N LYS A 124 21.60 8.86 6.34
CA LYS A 124 21.73 8.36 7.71
C LYS A 124 20.83 7.16 8.04
N ASN A 125 20.13 6.60 7.07
CA ASN A 125 19.16 5.51 7.24
C ASN A 125 18.05 5.80 8.27
N VAL A 126 17.75 7.08 8.54
CA VAL A 126 16.70 7.47 9.49
C VAL A 126 15.33 7.02 9.00
N ILE A 127 15.01 7.26 7.72
CA ILE A 127 13.73 6.84 7.13
C ILE A 127 13.55 5.33 7.23
N LEU A 128 14.58 4.54 6.93
CA LEU A 128 14.53 3.09 7.04
C LEU A 128 14.26 2.63 8.48
N ARG A 129 14.93 3.25 9.47
CA ARG A 129 14.68 2.95 10.89
C ARG A 129 13.25 3.28 11.31
N LEU A 130 12.71 4.43 10.87
CA LEU A 130 11.34 4.83 11.15
C LEU A 130 10.32 3.87 10.52
N ARG A 131 10.53 3.44 9.29
CA ARG A 131 9.68 2.44 8.65
C ARG A 131 9.66 1.13 9.42
N ARG A 132 10.82 0.60 9.79
CA ARG A 132 10.92 -0.63 10.60
C ARG A 132 10.21 -0.48 11.95
N LYS A 133 10.35 0.68 12.60
CA LYS A 133 9.73 0.95 13.90
C LYS A 133 8.21 1.04 13.83
N TRP A 134 7.68 1.77 12.85
CA TRP A 134 6.27 2.16 12.83
C TRP A 134 5.40 1.33 11.89
N LEU A 135 5.95 0.88 10.78
CA LEU A 135 5.19 0.10 9.80
C LEU A 135 5.42 -1.41 9.95
N LYS A 136 6.43 -1.82 10.73
CA LYS A 136 6.78 -3.23 10.94
C LYS A 136 7.02 -3.99 9.62
N LEU A 137 7.55 -3.27 8.63
CA LEU A 137 7.89 -3.77 7.29
C LEU A 137 9.36 -4.20 7.22
#